data_0c979d04ae81111affe4b35ad0f7e101
#
_entry.id   0c979d04ae81111affe4b35ad0f7e101
#
_cell.length_a   1.000
_cell.length_b   1.000
_cell.length_c   1.000
_cell.angle_alpha   90.00
_cell.angle_beta   90.00
_cell.angle_gamma   90.00
#
_symmetry.space_group_name_H-M   'P 1'
#
loop_
_entity.id
_entity.type
_entity.pdbx_description
1 polymer ?
#
loop_
_entity_poly.entity_id
_entity_poly.type
_entity_poly.pdbx_seq_one_letter_code
_entity_poly.pdbx_strand_id
1 'polypeptide(L)'
;MFARILIAAVITVFMTGTSFAAHPLITDDTGTQGKGKFQLEVNSEFTYDKETEDGVTTKETGGEVATILSYGLIDNVDIVLGVPYQWKKDKEDSEVTSKEDGISDMSLELKWRFYEKDRLTFALKPGITLPTGDENKGLGNGRASYGLVFITTKDIEPWAFHFNIGYTHNEYKLQADKDANRKGIWHVSLASEVEVVKDLKVVANIGMERNPNKTSNTHPAFILGGILSANKIKVEF
;
A
#
# COMPACT_ATOMS: atom_id res chain seq x y z
N MET A 1 24.87 -3.88 12.79
CA MET A 1 24.08 -3.55 11.59
C MET A 1 23.24 -4.77 11.27
N PHE A 2 22.03 -4.86 11.82
CA PHE A 2 21.18 -6.04 11.71
C PHE A 2 20.12 -5.80 10.63
N ALA A 3 19.93 -6.81 9.79
CA ALA A 3 18.92 -6.78 8.73
C ALA A 3 17.52 -6.82 9.36
N ARG A 4 16.70 -5.82 9.10
CA ARG A 4 15.25 -5.86 9.39
C ARG A 4 14.61 -6.82 8.41
N ILE A 5 14.04 -7.91 8.91
CA ILE A 5 13.29 -8.85 8.09
C ILE A 5 11.84 -8.39 8.14
N LEU A 6 11.39 -7.74 7.08
CA LEU A 6 9.98 -7.44 6.87
C LEU A 6 9.33 -8.69 6.26
N ILE A 7 8.49 -9.40 7.01
CA ILE A 7 7.70 -10.49 6.48
C ILE A 7 6.30 -9.91 6.20
N ALA A 8 6.05 -9.51 4.97
CA ALA A 8 4.73 -9.14 4.50
C ALA A 8 4.02 -10.38 3.96
N ALA A 9 2.99 -10.86 4.66
CA ALA A 9 2.06 -11.85 4.12
C ALA A 9 0.79 -11.13 3.67
N VAL A 10 0.62 -10.98 2.36
CA VAL A 10 -0.59 -10.38 1.78
C VAL A 10 -1.60 -11.50 1.52
N ILE A 11 -2.70 -11.49 2.27
CA ILE A 11 -3.86 -12.36 2.01
C ILE A 11 -4.95 -11.48 1.39
N THR A 12 -5.20 -11.65 0.11
CA THR A 12 -6.25 -10.92 -0.60
C THR A 12 -7.50 -11.80 -0.71
N VAL A 13 -8.62 -11.35 -0.17
CA VAL A 13 -9.93 -12.00 -0.29
C VAL A 13 -10.75 -11.24 -1.32
N PHE A 14 -11.15 -11.92 -2.41
CA PHE A 14 -11.93 -11.33 -3.49
C PHE A 14 -13.42 -11.56 -3.29
N MET A 15 -14.22 -10.50 -3.41
CA MET A 15 -15.66 -10.57 -3.61
C MET A 15 -16.02 -10.10 -5.03
N THR A 16 -16.91 -10.84 -5.63
CA THR A 16 -17.26 -10.97 -7.03
C THR A 16 -17.68 -9.70 -7.78
N GLY A 17 -16.95 -9.37 -8.78
CA GLY A 17 -17.29 -8.57 -9.95
C GLY A 17 -16.29 -8.95 -11.03
N THR A 18 -16.62 -8.85 -12.31
CA THR A 18 -15.67 -9.05 -13.41
C THR A 18 -14.63 -7.90 -13.38
N SER A 19 -13.80 -7.90 -12.37
CA SER A 19 -12.71 -6.96 -12.21
C SER A 19 -11.42 -7.75 -12.25
N PHE A 20 -10.45 -7.27 -13.00
CA PHE A 20 -9.09 -7.76 -12.91
C PHE A 20 -8.65 -7.56 -11.46
N ALA A 21 -8.17 -8.63 -10.85
CA ALA A 21 -7.71 -8.60 -9.49
C ALA A 21 -6.66 -7.50 -9.33
N ALA A 22 -6.92 -6.55 -8.45
CA ALA A 22 -5.87 -5.66 -8.02
C ALA A 22 -4.78 -6.46 -7.31
N HIS A 23 -3.59 -6.02 -7.51
CA HIS A 23 -2.39 -6.77 -7.26
C HIS A 23 -2.04 -6.83 -5.77
N PRO A 24 -1.48 -7.95 -5.28
CA PRO A 24 -0.75 -7.97 -4.03
C PRO A 24 0.58 -7.20 -4.16
N LEU A 25 0.69 -6.36 -5.19
CA LEU A 25 1.87 -5.57 -5.50
C LEU A 25 1.75 -4.18 -4.87
N ILE A 26 2.84 -3.66 -4.36
CA ILE A 26 2.94 -2.27 -3.90
C ILE A 26 2.90 -1.30 -5.10
N THR A 27 3.35 -1.78 -6.27
CA THR A 27 3.25 -1.04 -7.53
C THR A 27 1.85 -1.20 -8.11
N ASP A 28 1.14 -0.08 -8.26
CA ASP A 28 -0.18 -0.03 -8.86
C ASP A 28 -0.10 -0.10 -10.40
N ASP A 29 -1.15 -0.60 -11.03
CA ASP A 29 -1.34 -0.59 -12.48
C ASP A 29 -2.21 0.60 -12.93
N THR A 30 -2.40 0.80 -14.23
CA THR A 30 -3.26 1.85 -14.79
C THR A 30 -4.72 1.42 -14.98
N GLY A 31 -5.09 0.20 -14.61
CA GLY A 31 -6.45 -0.33 -14.75
C GLY A 31 -7.46 0.48 -13.95
N THR A 32 -8.66 0.59 -14.49
CA THR A 32 -9.83 1.23 -13.86
C THR A 32 -10.99 0.27 -13.87
N GLN A 33 -11.92 0.44 -12.94
CA GLN A 33 -13.07 -0.48 -12.79
C GLN A 33 -14.05 -0.40 -13.95
N GLY A 34 -14.11 0.78 -14.62
CA GLY A 34 -15.13 1.10 -15.60
C GLY A 34 -16.42 1.61 -14.95
N LYS A 35 -17.18 2.37 -15.69
CA LYS A 35 -18.35 3.11 -15.20
C LYS A 35 -19.34 2.23 -14.43
N GLY A 36 -19.66 2.65 -13.21
CA GLY A 36 -20.67 2.03 -12.34
C GLY A 36 -20.24 0.71 -11.68
N LYS A 37 -19.02 0.24 -11.93
CA LYS A 37 -18.48 -0.98 -11.30
C LYS A 37 -17.68 -0.62 -10.05
N PHE A 38 -17.58 -1.58 -9.15
CA PHE A 38 -16.78 -1.42 -7.94
C PHE A 38 -15.92 -2.66 -7.68
N GLN A 39 -14.88 -2.47 -6.89
CA GLN A 39 -14.00 -3.52 -6.41
C GLN A 39 -13.76 -3.30 -4.92
N LEU A 40 -13.78 -4.37 -4.16
CA LEU A 40 -13.40 -4.40 -2.75
C LEU A 40 -12.16 -5.27 -2.59
N GLU A 41 -11.14 -4.72 -1.95
CA GLU A 41 -9.90 -5.42 -1.63
C GLU A 41 -9.66 -5.39 -0.13
N VAL A 42 -9.09 -6.45 0.40
CA VAL A 42 -8.63 -6.51 1.79
C VAL A 42 -7.19 -7.01 1.78
N ASN A 43 -6.29 -6.16 2.21
CA ASN A 43 -4.87 -6.44 2.31
C ASN A 43 -4.47 -6.53 3.78
N SER A 44 -3.50 -7.36 4.11
CA SER A 44 -2.95 -7.44 5.46
C SER A 44 -1.43 -7.47 5.45
N GLU A 45 -0.84 -6.76 6.40
CA GLU A 45 0.59 -6.73 6.65
C GLU A 45 0.86 -7.03 8.12
N PHE A 46 1.93 -7.76 8.41
CA PHE A 46 2.40 -8.04 9.76
C PHE A 46 3.84 -7.60 9.89
N THR A 47 4.14 -6.88 10.97
CA THR A 47 5.47 -6.39 11.28
C THR A 47 6.02 -7.05 12.54
N TYR A 48 7.29 -7.39 12.51
CA TYR A 48 8.01 -7.92 13.64
C TYR A 48 9.42 -7.37 13.63
N ASP A 49 9.81 -6.70 14.71
CA ASP A 49 11.19 -6.27 14.95
C ASP A 49 11.63 -6.71 16.33
N LYS A 50 12.89 -7.12 16.46
CA LYS A 50 13.50 -7.47 17.73
C LYS A 50 14.94 -7.00 17.73
N GLU A 51 15.30 -6.20 18.71
CA GLU A 51 16.63 -5.67 18.89
C GLU A 51 17.09 -5.93 20.33
N THR A 52 18.38 -6.17 20.51
CA THR A 52 18.98 -6.26 21.86
C THR A 52 20.19 -5.34 21.87
N GLU A 53 20.14 -4.34 22.72
CA GLU A 53 21.21 -3.37 22.92
C GLU A 53 21.47 -3.23 24.43
N ASP A 54 22.73 -3.24 24.83
CA ASP A 54 23.19 -3.13 26.24
C ASP A 54 22.50 -4.09 27.23
N GLY A 55 22.09 -5.28 26.74
CA GLY A 55 21.41 -6.30 27.54
C GLY A 55 19.89 -6.14 27.66
N VAL A 56 19.32 -5.06 27.15
CA VAL A 56 17.89 -4.82 27.08
C VAL A 56 17.35 -5.32 25.75
N THR A 57 16.29 -6.12 25.77
CA THR A 57 15.64 -6.64 24.55
C THR A 57 14.34 -5.89 24.30
N THR A 58 14.30 -5.15 23.20
CA THR A 58 13.07 -4.55 22.67
C THR A 58 12.46 -5.44 21.60
N LYS A 59 11.14 -5.55 21.61
CA LYS A 59 10.36 -6.30 20.64
C LYS A 59 9.15 -5.50 20.22
N GLU A 60 9.06 -5.19 18.94
CA GLU A 60 7.92 -4.54 18.31
C GLU A 60 7.17 -5.55 17.45
N THR A 61 5.87 -5.64 17.66
CA THR A 61 4.96 -6.45 16.82
C THR A 61 3.77 -5.60 16.43
N GLY A 62 3.38 -5.70 15.19
CA GLY A 62 2.23 -4.92 14.71
C GLY A 62 1.68 -5.47 13.42
N GLY A 63 0.78 -4.73 12.85
CA GLY A 63 0.26 -5.01 11.52
C GLY A 63 -0.87 -4.08 11.15
N GLU A 64 -1.33 -4.27 9.93
CA GLU A 64 -2.43 -3.53 9.35
C GLU A 64 -3.35 -4.47 8.58
N VAL A 65 -4.65 -4.20 8.64
CA VAL A 65 -5.63 -4.68 7.66
C VAL A 65 -6.19 -3.45 6.96
N ALA A 66 -5.90 -3.32 5.67
CA ALA A 66 -6.43 -2.24 4.83
C ALA A 66 -7.59 -2.75 3.98
N THR A 67 -8.74 -2.10 4.11
CA THR A 67 -9.89 -2.31 3.22
C THR A 67 -9.91 -1.18 2.19
N ILE A 68 -9.90 -1.54 0.90
CA ILE A 68 -9.86 -0.59 -0.21
C ILE A 68 -11.12 -0.80 -1.06
N LEU A 69 -11.89 0.26 -1.23
CA LEU A 69 -13.08 0.29 -2.10
C LEU A 69 -12.79 1.21 -3.29
N SER A 70 -12.79 0.64 -4.49
CA SER A 70 -12.67 1.36 -5.75
C SER A 70 -14.01 1.40 -6.47
N TYR A 71 -14.39 2.57 -6.97
CA TYR A 71 -15.63 2.77 -7.76
C TYR A 71 -15.34 3.55 -9.04
N GLY A 72 -15.75 2.97 -10.18
CA GLY A 72 -15.64 3.58 -11.50
C GLY A 72 -16.68 4.68 -11.72
N LEU A 73 -16.27 5.94 -11.71
CA LEU A 73 -17.12 7.09 -12.04
C LEU A 73 -17.46 7.11 -13.53
N ILE A 74 -16.44 6.91 -14.34
CA ILE A 74 -16.47 6.75 -15.79
C ILE A 74 -15.46 5.67 -16.18
N ASP A 75 -15.37 5.28 -17.45
CA ASP A 75 -14.56 4.14 -17.88
C ASP A 75 -13.06 4.29 -17.60
N ASN A 76 -12.58 5.50 -17.42
CA ASN A 76 -11.16 5.78 -17.17
C ASN A 76 -10.88 6.58 -15.89
N VAL A 77 -11.86 6.69 -14.98
CA VAL A 77 -11.70 7.39 -13.70
C VAL A 77 -12.38 6.62 -12.59
N ASP A 78 -11.61 6.30 -11.55
CA ASP A 78 -12.09 5.70 -10.31
C ASP A 78 -11.92 6.65 -9.12
N ILE A 79 -12.84 6.54 -8.16
CA ILE A 79 -12.62 6.98 -6.78
C ILE A 79 -12.20 5.77 -5.98
N VAL A 80 -11.15 5.94 -5.14
CA VAL A 80 -10.59 4.90 -4.30
C VAL A 80 -10.62 5.37 -2.85
N LEU A 81 -11.29 4.61 -1.99
CA LEU A 81 -11.37 4.85 -0.54
C LEU A 81 -10.58 3.77 0.17
N GLY A 82 -9.59 4.16 0.96
CA GLY A 82 -8.81 3.28 1.83
C GLY A 82 -9.20 3.45 3.30
N VAL A 83 -9.46 2.33 3.98
CA VAL A 83 -9.78 2.29 5.41
C VAL A 83 -8.84 1.31 6.09
N PRO A 84 -7.72 1.77 6.68
CA PRO A 84 -6.77 0.93 7.38
C PRO A 84 -7.17 0.74 8.85
N TYR A 85 -7.01 -0.48 9.36
CA TYR A 85 -7.04 -0.80 10.78
C TYR A 85 -5.66 -1.29 11.20
N GLN A 86 -5.05 -0.63 12.17
CA GLN A 86 -3.69 -0.90 12.62
C GLN A 86 -3.68 -1.39 14.06
N TRP A 87 -2.69 -2.20 14.39
CA TRP A 87 -2.36 -2.57 15.77
C TRP A 87 -0.85 -2.58 15.96
N LYS A 88 -0.40 -2.18 17.14
CA LYS A 88 0.98 -2.18 17.55
C LYS A 88 1.11 -2.64 19.00
N LYS A 89 2.15 -3.42 19.28
CA LYS A 89 2.49 -3.86 20.62
C LYS A 89 4.01 -3.86 20.79
N ASP A 90 4.46 -3.08 21.75
CA ASP A 90 5.85 -2.94 22.12
C ASP A 90 6.11 -3.64 23.45
N LYS A 91 7.27 -4.26 23.56
CA LYS A 91 7.74 -4.92 24.77
C LYS A 91 9.20 -4.56 25.02
N GLU A 92 9.56 -4.43 26.30
CA GLU A 92 10.92 -4.32 26.79
C GLU A 92 11.15 -5.41 27.83
N ASP A 93 12.19 -6.23 27.67
CA ASP A 93 12.49 -7.39 28.51
C ASP A 93 11.28 -8.30 28.83
N SER A 94 10.40 -8.49 27.85
CA SER A 94 9.15 -9.25 27.92
C SER A 94 7.96 -8.52 28.59
N GLU A 95 8.14 -7.37 29.20
CA GLU A 95 7.05 -6.54 29.68
C GLU A 95 6.42 -5.73 28.54
N VAL A 96 5.09 -5.55 28.56
CA VAL A 96 4.38 -4.76 27.57
C VAL A 96 4.50 -3.30 27.94
N THR A 97 5.17 -2.51 27.12
CA THR A 97 5.36 -1.06 27.30
C THR A 97 4.31 -0.23 26.59
N SER A 98 3.80 -0.75 25.44
CA SER A 98 2.72 -0.11 24.68
C SER A 98 1.85 -1.16 24.00
N LYS A 99 0.54 -0.88 23.90
CA LYS A 99 -0.40 -1.65 23.09
C LYS A 99 -1.51 -0.72 22.60
N GLU A 100 -1.53 -0.48 21.29
CA GLU A 100 -2.50 0.39 20.66
C GLU A 100 -3.11 -0.29 19.43
N ASP A 101 -4.39 -0.05 19.20
CA ASP A 101 -5.09 -0.51 18.00
C ASP A 101 -6.26 0.41 17.65
N GLY A 102 -6.65 0.39 16.38
CA GLY A 102 -7.78 1.18 15.89
C GLY A 102 -7.72 1.49 14.40
N ILE A 103 -8.70 2.25 13.94
CA ILE A 103 -8.71 2.79 12.59
C ILE A 103 -7.61 3.84 12.49
N SER A 104 -6.80 3.75 11.42
CA SER A 104 -5.77 4.73 11.08
C SER A 104 -6.32 5.84 10.16
N ASP A 105 -5.44 6.66 9.62
CA ASP A 105 -5.84 7.73 8.71
C ASP A 105 -6.39 7.15 7.40
N MET A 106 -7.65 7.44 7.08
CA MET A 106 -8.31 7.01 5.85
C MET A 106 -7.80 7.79 4.66
N SER A 107 -7.73 7.15 3.49
CA SER A 107 -7.34 7.80 2.24
C SER A 107 -8.51 7.92 1.26
N LEU A 108 -8.52 9.01 0.50
CA LEU A 108 -9.40 9.21 -0.64
C LEU A 108 -8.56 9.61 -1.85
N GLU A 109 -8.62 8.83 -2.91
CA GLU A 109 -7.82 9.02 -4.11
C GLU A 109 -8.70 9.03 -5.36
N LEU A 110 -8.23 9.71 -6.40
CA LEU A 110 -8.82 9.70 -7.72
C LEU A 110 -7.81 9.05 -8.69
N LYS A 111 -8.12 7.89 -9.26
CA LYS A 111 -7.29 7.25 -10.28
C LYS A 111 -7.81 7.60 -11.65
N TRP A 112 -7.01 8.34 -12.43
CA TRP A 112 -7.37 8.80 -13.76
C TRP A 112 -6.40 8.26 -14.82
N ARG A 113 -6.86 7.29 -15.63
CA ARG A 113 -6.15 6.82 -16.81
C ARG A 113 -6.37 7.80 -17.96
N PHE A 114 -5.41 8.66 -18.22
CA PHE A 114 -5.53 9.75 -19.17
C PHE A 114 -4.95 9.45 -20.56
N TYR A 115 -4.20 8.36 -20.70
CA TYR A 115 -3.60 7.94 -21.97
C TYR A 115 -3.63 6.43 -22.11
N GLU A 116 -4.02 5.97 -23.31
CA GLU A 116 -4.00 4.57 -23.70
C GLU A 116 -3.77 4.46 -25.20
N LYS A 117 -2.63 3.89 -25.60
CA LYS A 117 -2.29 3.62 -27.00
C LYS A 117 -1.25 2.51 -27.09
N ASP A 118 -1.41 1.61 -28.07
CA ASP A 118 -0.44 0.56 -28.39
C ASP A 118 -0.01 -0.26 -27.15
N ARG A 119 -0.97 -0.61 -26.28
CA ARG A 119 -0.74 -1.34 -25.00
C ARG A 119 0.21 -0.59 -24.02
N LEU A 120 0.32 0.70 -24.17
CA LEU A 120 0.96 1.60 -23.22
C LEU A 120 -0.10 2.51 -22.62
N THR A 121 -0.16 2.55 -21.30
CA THR A 121 -1.15 3.32 -20.57
C THR A 121 -0.49 4.16 -19.48
N PHE A 122 -1.03 5.36 -19.26
CA PHE A 122 -0.62 6.25 -18.18
C PHE A 122 -1.80 6.65 -17.32
N ALA A 123 -1.58 6.68 -16.01
CA ALA A 123 -2.55 7.20 -15.05
C ALA A 123 -1.90 8.17 -14.05
N LEU A 124 -2.73 9.06 -13.53
CA LEU A 124 -2.42 9.90 -12.36
C LEU A 124 -3.34 9.50 -11.22
N LYS A 125 -2.80 9.44 -10.02
CA LYS A 125 -3.55 9.13 -8.80
C LYS A 125 -3.24 10.17 -7.71
N PRO A 126 -3.86 11.40 -7.77
CA PRO A 126 -3.87 12.33 -6.66
C PRO A 126 -4.70 11.77 -5.51
N GLY A 127 -4.29 12.06 -4.28
CA GLY A 127 -4.96 11.61 -3.08
C GLY A 127 -4.80 12.53 -1.89
N ILE A 128 -5.71 12.36 -0.95
CA ILE A 128 -5.67 13.00 0.37
C ILE A 128 -5.81 11.91 1.43
N THR A 129 -5.01 12.02 2.49
CA THR A 129 -5.16 11.23 3.70
C THR A 129 -5.85 12.09 4.75
N LEU A 130 -6.94 11.61 5.31
CA LEU A 130 -7.78 12.30 6.28
C LEU A 130 -7.35 11.92 7.70
N PRO A 131 -7.29 12.87 8.65
CA PRO A 131 -6.85 12.61 10.04
C PRO A 131 -7.95 11.92 10.83
N THR A 132 -8.27 10.67 10.51
CA THR A 132 -9.29 9.85 11.16
C THR A 132 -8.73 8.95 12.25
N GLY A 133 -7.42 8.67 12.21
CA GLY A 133 -6.69 7.95 13.24
C GLY A 133 -6.40 8.82 14.46
N ASP A 134 -6.21 8.17 15.60
CA ASP A 134 -5.82 8.84 16.85
C ASP A 134 -4.30 9.09 16.86
N GLU A 135 -3.89 10.33 16.66
CA GLU A 135 -2.48 10.72 16.64
C GLU A 135 -1.77 10.48 17.98
N ASN A 136 -2.48 10.51 19.10
CA ASN A 136 -1.88 10.25 20.43
C ASN A 136 -1.56 8.77 20.65
N LYS A 137 -2.20 7.89 19.87
CA LYS A 137 -1.92 6.46 19.82
C LYS A 137 -0.96 6.05 18.70
N GLY A 138 -0.50 7.02 17.90
CA GLY A 138 0.33 6.76 16.74
C GLY A 138 -0.41 6.08 15.59
N LEU A 139 -1.75 6.19 15.54
CA LEU A 139 -2.59 5.63 14.49
C LEU A 139 -2.88 6.60 13.35
N GLY A 140 -2.37 7.83 13.42
CA GLY A 140 -2.54 8.83 12.39
C GLY A 140 -1.67 10.06 12.60
N ASN A 141 -1.62 10.92 11.60
CA ASN A 141 -0.83 12.16 11.62
C ASN A 141 -1.53 13.32 12.35
N GLY A 142 -2.84 13.18 12.62
CA GLY A 142 -3.69 14.23 13.20
C GLY A 142 -3.87 15.45 12.29
N ARG A 143 -3.38 15.39 11.04
CA ARG A 143 -3.54 16.38 9.97
C ARG A 143 -3.65 15.71 8.61
N ALA A 144 -4.36 16.36 7.69
CA ALA A 144 -4.46 15.88 6.32
C ALA A 144 -3.09 15.90 5.63
N SER A 145 -2.81 14.85 4.87
CA SER A 145 -1.64 14.70 4.01
C SER A 145 -2.08 14.59 2.55
N TYR A 146 -1.19 14.86 1.60
CA TYR A 146 -1.53 14.89 0.18
C TYR A 146 -0.50 14.11 -0.63
N GLY A 147 -0.96 13.36 -1.62
CA GLY A 147 -0.10 12.56 -2.47
C GLY A 147 -0.45 12.68 -3.94
N LEU A 148 0.52 12.34 -4.77
CA LEU A 148 0.34 12.17 -6.20
C LEU A 148 1.22 11.01 -6.67
N VAL A 149 0.62 10.06 -7.38
CA VAL A 149 1.33 8.97 -8.02
C VAL A 149 1.11 9.04 -9.53
N PHE A 150 2.20 8.97 -10.29
CA PHE A 150 2.19 8.71 -11.72
C PHE A 150 2.41 7.23 -11.94
N ILE A 151 1.54 6.61 -12.73
CA ILE A 151 1.49 5.17 -12.97
C ILE A 151 1.63 4.93 -14.47
N THR A 152 2.45 3.94 -14.82
CA THR A 152 2.62 3.47 -16.19
C THR A 152 2.40 1.97 -16.23
N THR A 153 1.66 1.50 -17.22
CA THR A 153 1.56 0.07 -17.56
C THR A 153 1.93 -0.14 -19.02
N LYS A 154 2.75 -1.16 -19.28
CA LYS A 154 3.08 -1.64 -20.62
C LYS A 154 2.83 -3.13 -20.72
N ASP A 155 1.90 -3.53 -21.58
CA ASP A 155 1.65 -4.93 -21.88
C ASP A 155 2.49 -5.40 -23.06
N ILE A 156 3.19 -6.52 -22.87
CA ILE A 156 4.00 -7.23 -23.87
C ILE A 156 3.73 -8.71 -23.68
N GLU A 157 2.61 -9.23 -24.20
CA GLU A 157 2.17 -10.60 -23.99
C GLU A 157 3.32 -11.63 -24.07
N PRO A 158 3.42 -12.56 -23.09
CA PRO A 158 2.52 -12.78 -21.96
C PRO A 158 2.82 -11.89 -20.72
N TRP A 159 3.69 -10.90 -20.84
CA TRP A 159 4.15 -10.04 -19.76
C TRP A 159 3.37 -8.74 -19.69
N ALA A 160 3.19 -8.24 -18.46
CA ALA A 160 2.87 -6.83 -18.20
C ALA A 160 3.89 -6.23 -17.24
N PHE A 161 4.21 -4.95 -17.44
CA PHE A 161 5.15 -4.19 -16.64
C PHE A 161 4.46 -2.94 -16.11
N HIS A 162 4.64 -2.66 -14.81
CA HIS A 162 4.07 -1.51 -14.14
C HIS A 162 5.19 -0.71 -13.50
N PHE A 163 5.15 0.61 -13.66
CA PHE A 163 6.11 1.52 -13.06
C PHE A 163 5.37 2.66 -12.38
N ASN A 164 5.74 2.94 -11.12
CA ASN A 164 5.17 4.03 -10.35
C ASN A 164 6.27 4.96 -9.87
N ILE A 165 5.98 6.24 -9.90
CA ILE A 165 6.71 7.28 -9.18
C ILE A 165 5.71 8.15 -8.44
N GLY A 166 5.95 8.37 -7.16
CA GLY A 166 5.03 9.10 -6.31
C GLY A 166 5.72 10.03 -5.33
N TYR A 167 4.95 10.99 -4.87
CA TYR A 167 5.35 11.92 -3.84
C TYR A 167 4.19 12.17 -2.89
N THR A 168 4.47 12.07 -1.58
CA THR A 168 3.51 12.39 -0.52
C THR A 168 4.05 13.52 0.34
N HIS A 169 3.22 14.50 0.61
CA HIS A 169 3.47 15.56 1.57
C HIS A 169 2.67 15.29 2.83
N ASN A 170 3.35 14.88 3.89
CA ASN A 170 2.77 14.60 5.19
C ASN A 170 2.74 15.87 6.06
N GLU A 171 1.61 16.07 6.73
CA GLU A 171 1.46 17.05 7.80
C GLU A 171 1.22 16.34 9.12
N TYR A 172 1.85 16.82 10.20
CA TYR A 172 1.78 16.22 11.53
C TYR A 172 1.22 17.22 12.52
N LYS A 173 0.36 16.77 13.46
CA LYS A 173 -0.18 17.60 14.53
C LYS A 173 0.79 17.67 15.71
N LEU A 174 1.30 16.53 16.16
CA LEU A 174 2.19 16.44 17.30
C LEU A 174 3.58 17.00 16.99
N GLN A 175 4.17 17.72 17.94
CA GLN A 175 5.49 18.32 17.76
C GLN A 175 6.58 17.22 17.66
N ALA A 176 6.45 16.15 18.44
CA ALA A 176 7.36 15.01 18.40
C ALA A 176 7.45 14.39 16.99
N ASP A 177 6.29 14.22 16.32
CA ASP A 177 6.24 13.67 14.95
C ASP A 177 6.85 14.66 13.93
N LYS A 178 6.61 15.97 14.09
CA LYS A 178 7.24 17.00 13.25
C LYS A 178 8.76 16.97 13.36
N ASP A 179 9.29 16.72 14.56
CA ASP A 179 10.72 16.70 14.82
C ASP A 179 11.35 15.39 14.31
N ALA A 180 10.67 14.27 14.47
CA ALA A 180 11.15 12.95 14.07
C ALA A 180 11.01 12.71 12.55
N ASN A 181 9.92 13.14 11.92
CA ASN A 181 9.55 12.69 10.58
C ASN A 181 9.71 13.77 9.50
N ARG A 182 10.06 13.32 8.30
CA ARG A 182 10.10 14.13 7.09
C ARG A 182 8.67 14.35 6.57
N LYS A 183 8.40 15.55 6.08
CA LYS A 183 7.12 15.83 5.41
C LYS A 183 7.06 15.25 3.99
N GLY A 184 8.14 15.38 3.24
CA GLY A 184 8.17 14.95 1.85
C GLY A 184 8.75 13.56 1.69
N ILE A 185 7.92 12.61 1.24
CA ILE A 185 8.30 11.22 0.95
C ILE A 185 8.09 10.97 -0.54
N TRP A 186 9.14 10.60 -1.23
CA TRP A 186 9.05 10.07 -2.60
C TRP A 186 9.14 8.55 -2.58
N HIS A 187 8.51 7.90 -3.54
CA HIS A 187 8.68 6.48 -3.79
C HIS A 187 8.84 6.21 -5.29
N VAL A 188 9.49 5.11 -5.63
CA VAL A 188 9.58 4.58 -6.97
C VAL A 188 9.48 3.06 -6.90
N SER A 189 8.71 2.47 -7.80
CA SER A 189 8.56 1.02 -7.85
C SER A 189 8.34 0.50 -9.26
N LEU A 190 8.71 -0.77 -9.45
CA LEU A 190 8.56 -1.51 -10.69
C LEU A 190 7.98 -2.87 -10.37
N ALA A 191 6.96 -3.27 -11.12
CA ALA A 191 6.43 -4.62 -11.06
C ALA A 191 6.39 -5.25 -12.45
N SER A 192 6.44 -6.56 -12.46
CA SER A 192 6.17 -7.37 -13.64
C SER A 192 5.23 -8.51 -13.28
N GLU A 193 4.37 -8.84 -14.21
CA GLU A 193 3.54 -10.03 -14.13
C GLU A 193 3.63 -10.83 -15.42
N VAL A 194 3.48 -12.14 -15.32
CA VAL A 194 3.44 -13.06 -16.45
C VAL A 194 2.33 -14.07 -16.25
N GLU A 195 1.44 -14.20 -17.23
CA GLU A 195 0.44 -15.25 -17.24
C GLU A 195 1.10 -16.56 -17.69
N VAL A 196 1.24 -17.51 -16.76
CA VAL A 196 1.91 -18.81 -17.01
C VAL A 196 0.94 -19.85 -17.51
N VAL A 197 -0.30 -19.82 -17.05
CA VAL A 197 -1.46 -20.56 -17.59
C VAL A 197 -2.68 -19.68 -17.38
N LYS A 198 -3.77 -20.00 -18.05
CA LYS A 198 -5.03 -19.27 -17.92
C LYS A 198 -5.43 -19.08 -16.46
N ASP A 199 -5.71 -17.86 -16.08
CA ASP A 199 -6.13 -17.45 -14.74
C ASP A 199 -5.05 -17.64 -13.64
N LEU A 200 -3.78 -17.87 -14.02
CA LEU A 200 -2.65 -17.96 -13.09
C LEU A 200 -1.49 -17.07 -13.55
N LYS A 201 -1.16 -16.07 -12.75
CA LYS A 201 -0.05 -15.15 -13.00
C LYS A 201 1.02 -15.28 -11.92
N VAL A 202 2.27 -15.19 -12.33
CA VAL A 202 3.41 -14.99 -11.44
C VAL A 202 3.78 -13.52 -11.47
N VAL A 203 4.02 -12.93 -10.30
CA VAL A 203 4.29 -11.51 -10.14
C VAL A 203 5.58 -11.28 -9.38
N ALA A 204 6.28 -10.21 -9.73
CA ALA A 204 7.46 -9.72 -9.02
C ALA A 204 7.38 -8.21 -8.91
N ASN A 205 7.80 -7.67 -7.76
CA ASN A 205 7.77 -6.26 -7.47
C ASN A 205 9.05 -5.83 -6.72
N ILE A 206 9.63 -4.73 -7.13
CA ILE A 206 10.75 -4.08 -6.45
C ILE A 206 10.47 -2.59 -6.33
N GLY A 207 10.89 -1.98 -5.25
CA GLY A 207 10.77 -0.54 -5.07
C GLY A 207 11.59 -0.01 -3.93
N MET A 208 11.61 1.29 -3.82
CA MET A 208 12.26 2.03 -2.75
C MET A 208 11.53 3.34 -2.48
N GLU A 209 11.69 3.82 -1.26
CA GLU A 209 11.13 5.10 -0.85
C GLU A 209 12.11 5.91 0.00
N ARG A 210 11.83 7.19 0.17
CA ARG A 210 12.55 8.02 1.14
C ARG A 210 12.14 7.61 2.54
N ASN A 211 13.12 7.34 3.42
CA ASN A 211 12.84 7.04 4.81
C ASN A 211 12.07 8.19 5.47
N PRO A 212 10.92 7.93 6.09
CA PRO A 212 10.16 8.96 6.80
C PRO A 212 10.94 9.53 8.00
N ASN A 213 11.76 8.75 8.67
CA ASN A 213 12.53 9.20 9.83
C ASN A 213 13.71 10.08 9.41
N LYS A 214 13.80 11.30 9.98
CA LYS A 214 14.86 12.28 9.70
C LYS A 214 16.26 11.85 10.11
N THR A 215 16.37 11.01 11.13
CA THR A 215 17.67 10.53 11.62
C THR A 215 18.26 9.44 10.74
N SER A 216 17.44 8.77 9.94
CA SER A 216 17.87 7.72 9.02
C SER A 216 18.21 8.28 7.65
N ASN A 217 19.39 7.96 7.14
CA ASN A 217 19.82 8.27 5.77
C ASN A 217 19.65 7.07 4.82
N THR A 218 19.09 5.96 5.29
CA THR A 218 18.77 4.80 4.44
C THR A 218 17.48 5.05 3.66
N HIS A 219 17.36 4.40 2.53
CA HIS A 219 16.13 4.34 1.75
C HIS A 219 15.58 2.92 1.86
N PRO A 220 14.44 2.70 2.58
CA PRO A 220 13.79 1.41 2.59
C PRO A 220 13.53 0.92 1.17
N ALA A 221 13.91 -0.32 0.92
CA ALA A 221 13.66 -0.99 -0.35
C ALA A 221 12.97 -2.32 -0.08
N PHE A 222 12.13 -2.75 -0.99
CA PHE A 222 11.42 -4.01 -0.90
C PHE A 222 11.57 -4.83 -2.18
N ILE A 223 11.48 -6.14 -2.04
CA ILE A 223 11.36 -7.08 -3.14
C ILE A 223 10.25 -8.05 -2.74
N LEU A 224 9.23 -8.17 -3.56
CA LEU A 224 8.10 -9.06 -3.35
C LEU A 224 7.93 -9.97 -4.56
N GLY A 225 7.49 -11.19 -4.32
CA GLY A 225 7.09 -12.12 -5.36
C GLY A 225 5.81 -12.84 -4.94
N GLY A 226 4.98 -13.22 -5.89
CA GLY A 226 3.72 -13.86 -5.58
C GLY A 226 3.12 -14.61 -6.76
N ILE A 227 2.05 -15.32 -6.46
CA ILE A 227 1.23 -16.02 -7.44
C ILE A 227 -0.19 -15.47 -7.32
N LEU A 228 -0.74 -15.01 -8.43
CA LEU A 228 -2.13 -14.56 -8.55
C LEU A 228 -2.95 -15.66 -9.22
N SER A 229 -4.05 -16.04 -8.60
CA SER A 229 -5.04 -16.96 -9.20
C SER A 229 -6.39 -16.27 -9.22
N ALA A 230 -6.98 -16.13 -10.41
CA ALA A 230 -8.32 -15.58 -10.58
C ALA A 230 -9.34 -16.72 -10.46
N ASN A 231 -9.91 -16.92 -9.27
CA ASN A 231 -11.07 -17.80 -9.10
C ASN A 231 -12.36 -17.00 -9.34
N LYS A 232 -13.07 -17.31 -10.42
CA LYS A 232 -14.43 -16.77 -10.65
C LYS A 232 -15.41 -17.49 -9.73
N ILE A 233 -15.78 -16.88 -8.63
CA ILE A 233 -16.96 -17.32 -7.87
C ILE A 233 -18.18 -16.72 -8.59
N LYS A 234 -18.97 -17.56 -9.27
CA LYS A 234 -20.29 -17.16 -9.78
C LYS A 234 -21.26 -17.12 -8.60
N VAL A 235 -21.80 -15.97 -8.29
CA VAL A 235 -23.00 -15.83 -7.46
C VAL A 235 -24.14 -15.60 -8.46
N GLU A 236 -25.01 -16.60 -8.63
CA GLU A 236 -26.29 -16.46 -9.34
C GLU A 236 -27.33 -16.05 -8.29
N PHE A 237 -28.00 -14.90 -8.51
CA PHE A 237 -29.15 -14.44 -7.73
C PHE A 237 -30.44 -14.84 -8.45
#